data_49a447a8a3cfd9656378fa08b0796a93
#
_entry.id   49a447a8a3cfd9656378fa08b0796a93
#
_cell.length_a   1.000
_cell.length_b   1.000
_cell.length_c   1.000
_cell.angle_alpha   90.00
_cell.angle_beta   90.00
_cell.angle_gamma   90.00
#
_symmetry.space_group_name_H-M   'P 1'
#
loop_
_entity.id
_entity.type
_entity.pdbx_description
1 polymer ?
#
loop_
_entity_poly.entity_id
_entity_poly.type
_entity_poly.pdbx_seq_one_letter_code
_entity_poly.pdbx_strand_id
1 'polypeptide(L)'
;MTGETFNACTEQYVLFRRAREIAGGTFRIVVLVELAAAVAALVLAVTQQESGWLTRGFFLLAAGLLSWQAVRKVRGTDTRSYIKKARAQVLPPEEAEKELEVSFDEEGCTLRAPGSTLPGQDVEERRLFSYGQVSGLFRSESYFLVACDKASSICFPLAGLTGGTAEELTSFLETQCGRKAMHYALETEKFQALLR
;
A
#
# COMPACT_ATOMS: atom_id res chain seq x y z
N MET A 1 -15.49 -13.26 0.16
CA MET A 1 -14.45 -12.58 0.97
C MET A 1 -15.11 -12.12 2.25
N THR A 2 -14.72 -12.59 3.42
CA THR A 2 -15.30 -12.14 4.69
C THR A 2 -14.80 -10.75 5.06
N GLY A 3 -15.49 -10.01 5.93
CA GLY A 3 -15.04 -8.68 6.38
C GLY A 3 -13.65 -8.69 7.01
N GLU A 4 -13.27 -9.78 7.68
CA GLU A 4 -11.93 -9.98 8.22
C GLU A 4 -10.88 -10.10 7.11
N THR A 5 -11.19 -10.85 6.05
CA THR A 5 -10.30 -10.97 4.88
C THR A 5 -10.13 -9.64 4.16
N PHE A 6 -11.19 -8.83 4.05
CA PHE A 6 -11.11 -7.49 3.44
C PHE A 6 -10.18 -6.57 4.25
N ASN A 7 -10.34 -6.54 5.56
CA ASN A 7 -9.47 -5.75 6.44
C ASN A 7 -8.01 -6.20 6.33
N ALA A 8 -7.76 -7.52 6.35
CA ALA A 8 -6.43 -8.07 6.16
C ALA A 8 -5.82 -7.68 4.80
N CYS A 9 -6.59 -7.76 3.71
CA CYS A 9 -6.14 -7.32 2.38
C CYS A 9 -5.82 -5.82 2.33
N THR A 10 -6.63 -5.00 2.99
CA THR A 10 -6.38 -3.55 3.07
C THR A 10 -5.10 -3.23 3.84
N GLU A 11 -4.86 -3.93 4.95
CA GLU A 11 -3.61 -3.81 5.71
C GLU A 11 -2.41 -4.21 4.87
N GLN A 12 -2.49 -5.34 4.17
CA GLN A 12 -1.42 -5.81 3.28
C GLN A 12 -1.17 -4.86 2.12
N TYR A 13 -2.21 -4.27 1.52
CA TYR A 13 -2.06 -3.23 0.51
C TYR A 13 -1.21 -2.06 1.02
N VAL A 14 -1.48 -1.58 2.24
CA VAL A 14 -0.70 -0.48 2.85
C VAL A 14 0.75 -0.90 3.10
N LEU A 15 0.99 -2.14 3.52
CA LEU A 15 2.35 -2.68 3.71
C LEU A 15 3.09 -2.81 2.38
N PHE A 16 2.47 -3.32 1.32
CA PHE A 16 3.06 -3.37 -0.03
C PHE A 16 3.45 -1.99 -0.53
N ARG A 17 2.55 -1.02 -0.39
CA ARG A 17 2.85 0.37 -0.72
C ARG A 17 4.07 0.88 0.03
N ARG A 18 4.14 0.63 1.33
CA ARG A 18 5.28 1.02 2.16
C ARG A 18 6.57 0.32 1.75
N ALA A 19 6.52 -0.97 1.48
CA ALA A 19 7.67 -1.74 1.01
C ALA A 19 8.20 -1.18 -0.32
N ARG A 20 7.31 -0.86 -1.27
CA ARG A 20 7.66 -0.23 -2.54
C ARG A 20 8.32 1.14 -2.35
N GLU A 21 7.80 1.99 -1.46
CA GLU A 21 8.40 3.30 -1.15
C GLU A 21 9.83 3.13 -0.63
N ILE A 22 10.05 2.18 0.28
CA ILE A 22 11.38 1.91 0.85
C ILE A 22 12.33 1.34 -0.22
N ALA A 23 11.87 0.40 -1.04
CA ALA A 23 12.67 -0.25 -2.07
C ALA A 23 13.01 0.70 -3.24
N GLY A 24 12.11 1.62 -3.58
CA GLY A 24 12.26 2.54 -4.71
C GLY A 24 13.36 3.60 -4.56
N GLY A 25 14.06 3.64 -3.42
CA GLY A 25 15.15 4.60 -3.18
C GLY A 25 14.68 6.05 -2.94
N THR A 26 13.57 6.46 -3.52
CA THR A 26 12.98 7.80 -3.38
C THR A 26 12.76 8.17 -1.91
N PHE A 27 12.34 7.21 -1.11
CA PHE A 27 12.17 7.38 0.33
C PHE A 27 13.47 7.81 1.02
N ARG A 28 14.58 7.15 0.69
CA ARG A 28 15.90 7.48 1.27
C ARG A 28 16.35 8.87 0.86
N ILE A 29 16.15 9.23 -0.42
CA ILE A 29 16.50 10.55 -0.93
C ILE A 29 15.69 11.64 -0.21
N VAL A 30 14.38 11.47 -0.07
CA VAL A 30 13.53 12.45 0.61
C VAL A 30 13.96 12.64 2.07
N VAL A 31 14.21 11.55 2.80
CA VAL A 31 14.68 11.63 4.20
C VAL A 31 16.05 12.32 4.28
N LEU A 32 16.96 12.00 3.37
CA LEU A 32 18.28 12.65 3.34
C LEU A 32 18.19 14.15 3.04
N VAL A 33 17.33 14.56 2.11
CA VAL A 33 17.09 15.97 1.78
C VAL A 33 16.49 16.71 2.96
N GLU A 34 15.53 16.12 3.68
CA GLU A 34 14.94 16.71 4.88
C GLU A 34 15.97 16.88 6.00
N LEU A 35 16.82 15.88 6.22
CA LEU A 35 17.89 15.97 7.22
C LEU A 35 18.95 17.01 6.83
N ALA A 36 19.35 17.07 5.56
CA ALA A 36 20.28 18.08 5.06
C ALA A 36 19.72 19.50 5.24
N ALA A 37 18.44 19.70 4.92
CA ALA A 37 17.76 20.98 5.13
C ALA A 37 17.65 21.35 6.61
N ALA A 38 17.41 20.37 7.50
CA ALA A 38 17.41 20.60 8.94
C ALA A 38 18.79 21.05 9.45
N VAL A 39 19.85 20.40 8.99
CA VAL A 39 21.24 20.79 9.34
C VAL A 39 21.56 22.17 8.80
N ALA A 40 21.19 22.49 7.55
CA ALA A 40 21.39 23.82 6.98
C ALA A 40 20.65 24.91 7.79
N ALA A 41 19.41 24.66 8.19
CA ALA A 41 18.64 25.58 9.03
C ALA A 41 19.30 25.77 10.40
N LEU A 42 19.85 24.72 10.99
CA LEU A 42 20.59 24.81 12.27
C LEU A 42 21.86 25.63 12.11
N VAL A 43 22.64 25.41 11.06
CA VAL A 43 23.85 26.18 10.76
C VAL A 43 23.52 27.67 10.59
N LEU A 44 22.46 28.00 9.84
CA LEU A 44 22.01 29.39 9.67
C LEU A 44 21.58 30.01 10.98
N ALA A 45 20.90 29.28 11.87
CA ALA A 45 20.52 29.77 13.19
C ALA A 45 21.75 30.15 14.07
N VAL A 46 22.87 29.40 13.89
CA VAL A 46 24.10 29.62 14.69
C VAL A 46 24.98 30.70 14.06
N THR A 47 25.12 30.72 12.73
CA THR A 47 26.06 31.60 12.02
C THR A 47 25.55 33.03 11.84
N GLN A 48 24.24 33.24 11.74
CA GLN A 48 23.65 34.56 11.59
C GLN A 48 23.56 35.29 12.95
N GLN A 49 24.70 35.65 13.52
CA GLN A 49 24.76 36.31 14.85
C GLN A 49 24.17 37.73 14.84
N GLU A 50 24.18 38.41 13.71
CA GLU A 50 23.68 39.80 13.57
C GLU A 50 22.17 39.86 13.31
N SER A 51 21.53 38.72 12.93
CA SER A 51 20.09 38.67 12.73
C SER A 51 19.34 38.62 14.08
N GLY A 52 18.23 39.34 14.15
CA GLY A 52 17.40 39.42 15.36
C GLY A 52 16.94 38.03 15.85
N TRP A 53 16.62 37.96 17.15
CA TRP A 53 16.20 36.74 17.84
C TRP A 53 15.02 36.01 17.13
N LEU A 54 14.13 36.72 16.46
CA LEU A 54 13.02 36.16 15.69
C LEU A 54 13.50 35.30 14.52
N THR A 55 14.51 35.76 13.77
CA THR A 55 15.08 35.03 12.64
C THR A 55 15.75 33.74 13.10
N ARG A 56 16.48 33.77 14.20
CA ARG A 56 17.10 32.58 14.79
C ARG A 56 16.04 31.61 15.29
N GLY A 57 14.99 32.10 15.96
CA GLY A 57 13.86 31.29 16.39
C GLY A 57 13.16 30.58 15.22
N PHE A 58 12.99 31.27 14.11
CA PHE A 58 12.42 30.67 12.89
C PHE A 58 13.27 29.50 12.35
N PHE A 59 14.60 29.69 12.24
CA PHE A 59 15.47 28.59 11.76
C PHE A 59 15.52 27.41 12.71
N LEU A 60 15.49 27.62 14.02
CA LEU A 60 15.42 26.54 15.00
C LEU A 60 14.12 25.78 14.92
N LEU A 61 13.00 26.46 14.75
CA LEU A 61 11.69 25.82 14.55
C LEU A 61 11.67 25.02 13.23
N ALA A 62 12.20 25.58 12.14
CA ALA A 62 12.29 24.89 10.87
C ALA A 62 13.14 23.62 10.96
N ALA A 63 14.31 23.69 11.61
CA ALA A 63 15.16 22.52 11.84
C ALA A 63 14.44 21.45 12.67
N GLY A 64 13.72 21.85 13.72
CA GLY A 64 12.93 20.95 14.57
C GLY A 64 11.81 20.26 13.78
N LEU A 65 11.06 21.00 12.98
CA LEU A 65 9.96 20.45 12.16
C LEU A 65 10.47 19.48 11.09
N LEU A 66 11.54 19.82 10.39
CA LEU A 66 12.14 18.94 9.37
C LEU A 66 12.68 17.65 10.00
N SER A 67 13.37 17.75 11.11
CA SER A 67 13.87 16.59 11.87
C SER A 67 12.70 15.70 12.34
N TRP A 68 11.66 16.30 12.87
CA TRP A 68 10.43 15.60 13.27
C TRP A 68 9.78 14.84 12.11
N GLN A 69 9.65 15.49 10.94
CA GLN A 69 9.08 14.86 9.74
C GLN A 69 9.92 13.67 9.27
N ALA A 70 11.26 13.83 9.23
CA ALA A 70 12.17 12.75 8.87
C ALA A 70 12.03 11.55 9.82
N VAL A 71 11.99 11.80 11.15
CA VAL A 71 11.80 10.75 12.16
C VAL A 71 10.43 10.05 12.00
N ARG A 72 9.36 10.80 11.77
CA ARG A 72 8.02 10.22 11.53
C ARG A 72 8.02 9.29 10.31
N LYS A 73 8.63 9.71 9.20
CA LYS A 73 8.75 8.90 7.99
C LYS A 73 9.53 7.61 8.25
N VAL A 74 10.68 7.71 8.92
CA VAL A 74 11.51 6.53 9.24
C VAL A 74 10.76 5.57 10.16
N ARG A 75 10.07 6.07 11.18
CA ARG A 75 9.27 5.25 12.12
C ARG A 75 8.00 4.67 11.50
N GLY A 76 7.60 5.10 10.30
CA GLY A 76 6.37 4.63 9.66
C GLY A 76 5.09 5.06 10.37
N THR A 77 5.12 6.18 11.12
CA THR A 77 3.95 6.68 11.86
C THR A 77 2.77 6.96 10.92
N ASP A 78 3.06 7.44 9.71
CA ASP A 78 2.02 7.68 8.71
C ASP A 78 1.39 6.37 8.24
N THR A 79 2.19 5.30 8.05
CA THR A 79 1.70 3.97 7.70
C THR A 79 0.76 3.43 8.80
N ARG A 80 1.13 3.54 10.07
CA ARG A 80 0.26 3.15 11.20
C ARG A 80 -1.05 3.95 11.22
N SER A 81 -1.00 5.24 10.93
CA SER A 81 -2.20 6.07 10.84
C SER A 81 -3.13 5.62 9.73
N TYR A 82 -2.59 5.24 8.56
CA TYR A 82 -3.37 4.68 7.46
C TYR A 82 -4.00 3.34 7.83
N ILE A 83 -3.24 2.44 8.44
CA ILE A 83 -3.75 1.14 8.90
C ILE A 83 -4.88 1.35 9.92
N LYS A 84 -4.70 2.25 10.89
CA LYS A 84 -5.74 2.56 11.87
C LYS A 84 -7.02 3.11 11.22
N LYS A 85 -6.88 3.97 10.20
CA LYS A 85 -8.04 4.47 9.44
C LYS A 85 -8.71 3.38 8.63
N ALA A 86 -7.93 2.48 8.00
CA ALA A 86 -8.46 1.36 7.25
C ALA A 86 -9.26 0.41 8.16
N ARG A 87 -8.74 0.09 9.35
CA ARG A 87 -9.47 -0.71 10.36
C ARG A 87 -10.76 -0.05 10.86
N ALA A 88 -10.81 1.29 10.89
CA ALA A 88 -11.99 2.03 11.30
C ALA A 88 -13.07 2.11 10.20
N GLN A 89 -12.72 1.77 8.95
CA GLN A 89 -13.68 1.63 7.86
C GLN A 89 -14.37 0.27 8.01
N VAL A 90 -15.44 0.23 8.77
CA VAL A 90 -16.26 -0.97 8.90
C VAL A 90 -17.10 -1.09 7.64
N LEU A 91 -16.97 -2.21 6.94
CA LEU A 91 -17.91 -2.55 5.88
C LEU A 91 -19.32 -2.70 6.47
N PRO A 92 -20.36 -2.24 5.77
CA PRO A 92 -21.73 -2.53 6.17
C PRO A 92 -21.90 -4.04 6.36
N PRO A 93 -22.65 -4.50 7.39
CA PRO A 93 -22.82 -5.93 7.65
C PRO A 93 -23.29 -6.74 6.43
N GLU A 94 -24.11 -6.12 5.59
CA GLU A 94 -24.61 -6.70 4.35
C GLU A 94 -23.52 -6.95 3.28
N GLU A 95 -22.42 -6.19 3.31
CA GLU A 95 -21.29 -6.36 2.41
C GLU A 95 -20.21 -7.26 3.01
N ALA A 96 -20.13 -7.34 4.34
CA ALA A 96 -19.13 -8.15 5.04
C ALA A 96 -19.36 -9.66 4.91
N GLU A 97 -20.60 -10.08 4.65
CA GLU A 97 -20.97 -11.49 4.50
C GLU A 97 -20.96 -11.99 3.04
N LYS A 98 -20.76 -11.10 2.06
CA LYS A 98 -20.72 -11.49 0.65
C LYS A 98 -19.42 -12.21 0.34
N GLU A 99 -19.53 -13.43 -0.17
CA GLU A 99 -18.40 -14.08 -0.82
C GLU A 99 -18.11 -13.36 -2.14
N LEU A 100 -16.89 -12.90 -2.31
CA LEU A 100 -16.43 -12.29 -3.55
C LEU A 100 -15.44 -13.25 -4.22
N GLU A 101 -15.73 -13.60 -5.44
CA GLU A 101 -14.86 -14.40 -6.29
C GLU A 101 -14.10 -13.47 -7.24
N VAL A 102 -12.78 -13.63 -7.27
CA VAL A 102 -11.91 -12.92 -8.19
C VAL A 102 -11.40 -13.91 -9.20
N SER A 103 -11.70 -13.70 -10.47
CA SER A 103 -11.22 -14.53 -11.56
C SER A 103 -10.29 -13.75 -12.49
N PHE A 104 -9.28 -14.44 -12.98
CA PHE A 104 -8.34 -13.93 -13.99
C PHE A 104 -8.54 -14.74 -15.26
N ASP A 105 -8.92 -14.07 -16.34
CA ASP A 105 -9.11 -14.63 -17.67
C ASP A 105 -8.09 -14.05 -18.67
N GLU A 106 -8.24 -14.32 -19.98
CA GLU A 106 -7.34 -13.78 -21.01
C GLU A 106 -7.45 -12.27 -21.20
N GLU A 107 -8.53 -11.64 -20.76
CA GLU A 107 -8.83 -10.22 -20.99
C GLU A 107 -8.54 -9.35 -19.76
N GLY A 108 -8.49 -9.93 -18.57
CA GLY A 108 -8.23 -9.17 -17.33
C GLY A 108 -8.68 -9.83 -16.06
N CYS A 109 -9.05 -9.00 -15.11
CA CYS A 109 -9.54 -9.42 -13.81
C CYS A 109 -11.02 -9.05 -13.64
N THR A 110 -11.81 -10.01 -13.25
CA THR A 110 -13.24 -9.89 -13.04
C THR A 110 -13.60 -10.20 -11.58
N LEU A 111 -14.46 -9.41 -11.01
CA LEU A 111 -15.04 -9.61 -9.69
C LEU A 111 -16.48 -10.11 -9.84
N ARG A 112 -16.77 -11.21 -9.19
CA ARG A 112 -18.10 -11.83 -9.16
C ARG A 112 -18.57 -11.96 -7.72
N ALA A 113 -19.82 -11.60 -7.45
CA ALA A 113 -20.46 -11.80 -6.16
C ALA A 113 -21.43 -13.00 -6.29
N PRO A 114 -21.02 -14.23 -5.97
CA PRO A 114 -21.92 -15.36 -5.95
C PRO A 114 -22.92 -15.20 -4.80
N GLY A 115 -24.19 -15.20 -5.06
CA GLY A 115 -25.24 -15.19 -4.04
C GLY A 115 -26.20 -14.00 -4.02
N SER A 116 -26.08 -13.03 -4.91
CA SER A 116 -27.14 -12.03 -5.16
C SER A 116 -28.27 -12.66 -6.01
N THR A 117 -28.82 -13.77 -5.53
CA THR A 117 -29.96 -14.43 -6.20
C THR A 117 -31.27 -13.87 -5.67
N LEU A 118 -31.59 -12.64 -6.03
CA LEU A 118 -32.99 -12.28 -6.23
C LEU A 118 -33.39 -12.84 -7.61
N PRO A 119 -34.56 -13.52 -7.72
CA PRO A 119 -35.00 -14.08 -9.00
C PRO A 119 -35.11 -12.96 -10.03
N GLY A 120 -34.26 -13.00 -11.07
CA GLY A 120 -34.24 -12.04 -12.16
C GLY A 120 -33.14 -10.98 -12.13
N GLN A 121 -32.22 -11.01 -11.16
CA GLN A 121 -30.99 -10.23 -11.22
C GLN A 121 -29.83 -11.13 -11.66
N ASP A 122 -29.22 -10.74 -12.77
CA ASP A 122 -27.98 -11.35 -13.25
C ASP A 122 -26.90 -11.22 -12.17
N VAL A 123 -26.06 -12.24 -12.02
CA VAL A 123 -24.87 -12.21 -11.17
C VAL A 123 -24.08 -10.96 -11.54
N GLU A 124 -23.90 -10.05 -10.60
CA GLU A 124 -23.20 -8.80 -10.86
C GLU A 124 -21.71 -9.12 -11.08
N GLU A 125 -21.37 -9.35 -12.35
CA GLU A 125 -20.02 -9.56 -12.81
C GLU A 125 -19.45 -8.21 -13.23
N ARG A 126 -18.39 -7.79 -12.56
CA ARG A 126 -17.75 -6.50 -12.83
C ARG A 126 -16.29 -6.70 -13.19
N ARG A 127 -15.92 -6.29 -14.40
CA ARG A 127 -14.49 -6.19 -14.76
C ARG A 127 -13.81 -5.12 -13.93
N LEU A 128 -12.76 -5.50 -13.20
CA LEU A 128 -11.97 -4.60 -12.37
C LEU A 128 -10.92 -3.87 -13.20
N PHE A 129 -10.18 -4.58 -14.03
CA PHE A 129 -9.15 -4.02 -14.90
C PHE A 129 -8.80 -4.99 -16.05
N SER A 130 -8.19 -4.43 -17.09
CA SER A 130 -7.48 -5.18 -18.13
C SER A 130 -5.98 -5.17 -17.82
N TYR A 131 -5.23 -6.15 -18.35
CA TYR A 131 -3.78 -6.29 -18.07
C TYR A 131 -2.95 -5.08 -18.52
N GLY A 132 -3.38 -4.36 -19.55
CA GLY A 132 -2.75 -3.11 -19.97
C GLY A 132 -2.81 -1.96 -18.94
N GLN A 133 -3.70 -2.04 -17.96
CA GLN A 133 -3.84 -1.05 -16.89
C GLN A 133 -2.97 -1.37 -15.67
N VAL A 134 -2.35 -2.54 -15.64
CA VAL A 134 -1.53 -2.99 -14.51
C VAL A 134 -0.20 -2.24 -14.51
N SER A 135 0.08 -1.52 -13.43
CA SER A 135 1.31 -0.78 -13.22
C SER A 135 2.36 -1.55 -12.41
N GLY A 136 1.96 -2.58 -11.69
CA GLY A 136 2.87 -3.41 -10.92
C GLY A 136 2.24 -4.67 -10.34
N LEU A 137 3.06 -5.70 -10.23
CA LEU A 137 2.72 -6.96 -9.58
C LEU A 137 3.59 -7.10 -8.34
N PHE A 138 2.98 -7.39 -7.20
CA PHE A 138 3.67 -7.51 -5.91
C PHE A 138 3.18 -8.76 -5.19
N ARG A 139 4.13 -9.54 -4.68
CA ARG A 139 3.84 -10.78 -3.98
C ARG A 139 4.54 -10.79 -2.62
N SER A 140 3.86 -11.28 -1.60
CA SER A 140 4.45 -11.76 -0.35
C SER A 140 4.26 -13.28 -0.23
N GLU A 141 4.62 -13.86 0.89
CA GLU A 141 4.39 -15.28 1.15
C GLU A 141 2.90 -15.62 1.18
N SER A 142 2.08 -14.71 1.72
CA SER A 142 0.65 -14.95 1.99
C SER A 142 -0.31 -14.17 1.08
N TYR A 143 0.14 -13.12 0.41
CA TYR A 143 -0.73 -12.22 -0.37
C TYR A 143 -0.14 -11.86 -1.73
N PHE A 144 -1.05 -11.55 -2.65
CA PHE A 144 -0.73 -10.99 -3.95
C PHE A 144 -1.44 -9.65 -4.14
N LEU A 145 -0.73 -8.66 -4.69
CA LEU A 145 -1.27 -7.34 -5.03
C LEU A 145 -1.04 -7.05 -6.51
N VAL A 146 -2.12 -6.78 -7.21
CA VAL A 146 -2.11 -6.22 -8.57
C VAL A 146 -2.41 -4.72 -8.46
N ALA A 147 -1.42 -3.90 -8.75
CA ALA A 147 -1.57 -2.45 -8.73
C ALA A 147 -1.90 -1.93 -10.12
N CYS A 148 -2.88 -1.03 -10.21
CA CYS A 148 -3.32 -0.41 -11.43
C CYS A 148 -3.21 1.12 -11.34
N ASP A 149 -2.91 1.80 -12.47
CA ASP A 149 -2.76 3.25 -12.51
C ASP A 149 -4.10 3.99 -12.57
N LYS A 150 -5.05 3.45 -13.33
CA LYS A 150 -6.36 4.10 -13.60
C LYS A 150 -7.56 3.20 -13.26
N ALA A 151 -7.31 2.10 -12.56
CA ALA A 151 -8.34 1.15 -12.15
C ALA A 151 -8.14 0.76 -10.69
N SER A 152 -9.09 0.02 -10.14
CA SER A 152 -8.99 -0.46 -8.76
C SER A 152 -7.89 -1.50 -8.62
N SER A 153 -6.90 -1.21 -7.80
CA SER A 153 -5.91 -2.20 -7.39
C SER A 153 -6.56 -3.26 -6.51
N ILE A 154 -6.13 -4.51 -6.65
CA ILE A 154 -6.66 -5.61 -5.86
C ILE A 154 -5.56 -6.29 -5.07
N CYS A 155 -5.84 -6.58 -3.80
CA CYS A 155 -5.01 -7.41 -2.94
C CYS A 155 -5.84 -8.60 -2.46
N PHE A 156 -5.29 -9.79 -2.57
CA PHE A 156 -5.99 -11.03 -2.20
C PHE A 156 -5.03 -12.04 -1.54
N PRO A 157 -5.54 -12.90 -0.65
CA PRO A 157 -4.75 -13.94 -0.01
C PRO A 157 -4.46 -15.09 -1.00
N LEU A 158 -3.24 -15.62 -0.96
CA LEU A 158 -2.86 -16.76 -1.78
C LEU A 158 -3.45 -18.09 -1.27
N ALA A 159 -3.81 -18.17 0.00
CA ALA A 159 -4.40 -19.37 0.60
C ALA A 159 -5.79 -19.71 0.05
N GLY A 160 -6.48 -18.76 -0.60
CA GLY A 160 -7.81 -18.96 -1.19
C GLY A 160 -7.80 -19.24 -2.69
N LEU A 161 -6.63 -19.51 -3.28
CA LEU A 161 -6.53 -19.81 -4.72
C LEU A 161 -7.20 -21.16 -5.04
N THR A 162 -8.07 -21.12 -6.05
CA THR A 162 -8.69 -22.30 -6.65
C THR A 162 -8.30 -22.37 -8.12
N GLY A 163 -7.96 -23.57 -8.61
CA GLY A 163 -7.63 -23.78 -10.01
C GLY A 163 -6.16 -23.64 -10.39
N GLY A 164 -5.25 -23.46 -9.40
CA GLY A 164 -3.81 -23.41 -9.65
C GLY A 164 -2.99 -23.07 -8.41
N THR A 165 -1.68 -23.02 -8.58
CA THR A 165 -0.72 -22.64 -7.53
C THR A 165 -0.41 -21.14 -7.58
N ALA A 166 0.17 -20.61 -6.51
CA ALA A 166 0.61 -19.21 -6.44
C ALA A 166 1.70 -18.90 -7.49
N GLU A 167 2.52 -19.89 -7.82
CA GLU A 167 3.57 -19.80 -8.84
C GLU A 167 2.98 -19.73 -10.25
N GLU A 168 2.00 -20.56 -10.54
CA GLU A 168 1.28 -20.57 -11.83
C GLU A 168 0.55 -19.25 -12.05
N LEU A 169 -0.17 -18.76 -11.04
CA LEU A 169 -0.82 -17.45 -11.09
C LEU A 169 0.20 -16.33 -11.31
N THR A 170 1.33 -16.38 -10.62
CA THR A 170 2.40 -15.37 -10.78
C THR A 170 2.92 -15.37 -12.21
N SER A 171 3.25 -16.55 -12.77
CA SER A 171 3.77 -16.71 -14.12
C SER A 171 2.74 -16.25 -15.17
N PHE A 172 1.47 -16.59 -14.97
CA PHE A 172 0.37 -16.16 -15.81
C PHE A 172 0.26 -14.63 -15.84
N LEU A 173 0.19 -13.99 -14.66
CA LEU A 173 0.07 -12.54 -14.56
C LEU A 173 1.31 -11.81 -15.10
N GLU A 174 2.52 -12.34 -14.87
CA GLU A 174 3.75 -11.80 -15.46
C GLU A 174 3.70 -11.80 -16.98
N THR A 175 3.19 -12.89 -17.56
CA THR A 175 3.06 -13.05 -19.02
C THR A 175 2.02 -12.09 -19.58
N GLN A 176 0.83 -12.04 -18.99
CA GLN A 176 -0.26 -11.19 -19.45
C GLN A 176 0.03 -9.70 -19.30
N CYS A 177 0.69 -9.30 -18.20
CA CYS A 177 1.01 -7.90 -17.93
C CYS A 177 2.34 -7.46 -18.57
N GLY A 178 3.19 -8.37 -19.05
CA GLY A 178 4.55 -8.07 -19.52
C GLY A 178 5.46 -7.49 -18.42
N ARG A 179 5.21 -7.84 -17.15
CA ARG A 179 5.90 -7.29 -15.97
C ARG A 179 6.29 -8.37 -15.01
N LYS A 180 7.45 -8.23 -14.38
CA LYS A 180 7.90 -9.13 -13.33
C LYS A 180 7.24 -8.79 -11.99
N ALA A 181 6.83 -9.83 -11.27
CA ALA A 181 6.33 -9.66 -9.91
C ALA A 181 7.49 -9.37 -8.96
N MET A 182 7.34 -8.34 -8.15
CA MET A 182 8.28 -8.00 -7.09
C MET A 182 7.90 -8.70 -5.80
N HIS A 183 8.85 -9.47 -5.26
CA HIS A 183 8.64 -10.19 -4.00
C HIS A 183 9.05 -9.34 -2.80
N TYR A 184 8.16 -9.22 -1.81
CA TYR A 184 8.41 -8.51 -0.56
C TYR A 184 8.16 -9.43 0.64
N ALA A 185 9.13 -9.54 1.53
CA ALA A 185 9.00 -10.26 2.79
C ALA A 185 8.25 -9.40 3.82
N LEU A 186 6.93 -9.30 3.66
CA LEU A 186 6.06 -8.49 4.54
C LEU A 186 5.82 -9.15 5.89
N GLU A 187 6.06 -10.44 6.00
CA GLU A 187 5.93 -11.26 7.21
C GLU A 187 7.07 -11.01 8.22
N THR A 188 8.07 -10.18 7.86
CA THR A 188 9.18 -9.84 8.75
C THR A 188 8.71 -8.99 9.95
N GLU A 189 9.38 -9.14 11.09
CA GLU A 189 9.09 -8.36 12.31
C GLU A 189 8.96 -6.87 12.06
N LYS A 190 9.78 -6.31 11.16
CA LYS A 190 9.79 -4.89 10.82
C LYS A 190 8.45 -4.41 10.26
N PHE A 191 7.84 -5.20 9.36
CA PHE A 191 6.54 -4.84 8.79
C PHE A 191 5.40 -5.21 9.73
N GLN A 192 5.50 -6.34 10.41
CA GLN A 192 4.50 -6.75 11.39
C GLN A 192 4.38 -5.77 12.57
N ALA A 193 5.49 -5.13 12.98
CA ALA A 193 5.47 -4.08 13.98
C ALA A 193 4.67 -2.82 13.56
N LEU A 194 4.40 -2.62 12.26
CA LEU A 194 3.54 -1.54 11.78
C LEU A 194 2.06 -1.84 11.95
N LEU A 195 1.69 -3.12 12.08
CA LEU A 195 0.32 -3.57 12.29
C LEU A 195 -0.12 -3.50 13.76
N ARG A 196 0.83 -3.47 14.68
CA ARG A 196 0.62 -3.30 16.13
C ARG A 196 0.56 -1.82 16.48
#